data_6a56d06d163e917af9bee0e11963c869
#
_entry.id   6a56d06d163e917af9bee0e11963c869
#
_cell.length_a   1.000
_cell.length_b   1.000
_cell.length_c   1.000
_cell.angle_alpha   90.00
_cell.angle_beta   90.00
_cell.angle_gamma   90.00
#
_symmetry.space_group_name_H-M   'P 1'
#
loop_
_entity.id
_entity.type
_entity.pdbx_description
1 polymer ?
#
loop_
_entity_poly.entity_id
_entity_poly.type
_entity_poly.pdbx_seq_one_letter_code
_entity_poly.pdbx_strand_id
1 'polypeptide(L)'
;MKHLGRTVLCALGLTAALAATPARADLGDDLFATGGNIVIRFEGSDAGYSSLISVNGSAELFPNHSTAAGTEFDLGFFSAGTPLDIVLHVINTGQFFHTGPGTLNSDGLPHAFVEVVGDRTFVGFEDLVGGGDRDYNDHMFSFTNIAVSAIPEPSTLALMAAGFGALGFIGRRRRGSR
;
A
#
# COMPACT_ATOMS: atom_id res chain seq x y z
N MET A 1 61.21 -22.70 -26.31
CA MET A 1 60.32 -22.86 -25.18
C MET A 1 59.47 -21.58 -25.05
N LYS A 2 58.15 -21.66 -25.44
CA LYS A 2 57.24 -20.53 -25.47
C LYS A 2 56.30 -20.67 -24.29
N HIS A 3 56.35 -19.73 -23.30
CA HIS A 3 55.45 -19.66 -22.19
C HIS A 3 54.15 -18.95 -22.64
N LEU A 4 53.02 -19.69 -22.63
CA LEU A 4 51.69 -19.16 -22.84
C LEU A 4 51.17 -18.62 -21.48
N GLY A 5 51.10 -17.31 -21.35
CA GLY A 5 50.46 -16.66 -20.22
C GLY A 5 48.93 -16.76 -20.35
N ARG A 6 48.27 -17.49 -19.43
CA ARG A 6 46.82 -17.53 -19.32
C ARG A 6 46.34 -16.32 -18.52
N THR A 7 45.72 -15.38 -19.19
CA THR A 7 45.04 -14.25 -18.53
C THR A 7 43.68 -14.75 -18.00
N VAL A 8 43.55 -14.84 -16.69
CA VAL A 8 42.24 -15.13 -16.02
C VAL A 8 41.48 -13.82 -15.93
N LEU A 9 40.38 -13.74 -16.69
CA LEU A 9 39.47 -12.61 -16.61
C LEU A 9 38.48 -12.89 -15.45
N CYS A 10 38.68 -12.26 -14.31
CA CYS A 10 37.68 -12.21 -13.21
C CYS A 10 36.54 -11.31 -13.63
N ALA A 11 35.39 -11.91 -13.96
CA ALA A 11 34.13 -11.17 -14.11
C ALA A 11 33.58 -10.89 -12.70
N LEU A 12 33.71 -9.66 -12.23
CA LEU A 12 32.99 -9.20 -11.04
C LEU A 12 31.50 -9.06 -11.40
N GLY A 13 30.68 -10.01 -10.98
CA GLY A 13 29.24 -9.90 -11.04
C GLY A 13 28.76 -8.92 -9.98
N LEU A 14 28.38 -7.71 -10.40
CA LEU A 14 27.72 -6.74 -9.54
C LEU A 14 26.25 -7.16 -9.35
N THR A 15 25.95 -7.91 -8.29
CA THR A 15 24.58 -8.16 -7.86
C THR A 15 24.05 -6.90 -7.19
N ALA A 16 23.27 -6.11 -7.93
CA ALA A 16 22.49 -5.04 -7.35
C ALA A 16 21.35 -5.69 -6.53
N ALA A 17 21.50 -5.71 -5.21
CA ALA A 17 20.40 -6.00 -4.32
C ALA A 17 19.40 -4.84 -4.46
N LEU A 18 18.25 -5.08 -5.08
CA LEU A 18 17.09 -4.18 -4.97
C LEU A 18 16.66 -4.24 -3.50
N ALA A 19 17.04 -3.25 -2.73
CA ALA A 19 16.40 -2.99 -1.45
C ALA A 19 14.98 -2.51 -1.79
N ALA A 20 13.98 -3.37 -1.55
CA ALA A 20 12.61 -2.92 -1.52
C ALA A 20 12.50 -1.92 -0.36
N THR A 21 12.37 -0.63 -0.69
CA THR A 21 11.95 0.37 0.29
C THR A 21 10.56 -0.05 0.77
N PRO A 22 10.29 -0.09 2.09
CA PRO A 22 8.94 -0.30 2.56
C PRO A 22 8.04 0.75 1.90
N ALA A 23 6.95 0.30 1.27
CA ALA A 23 5.95 1.20 0.73
C ALA A 23 5.43 2.03 1.90
N ARG A 24 5.74 3.32 1.93
CA ARG A 24 5.14 4.26 2.86
C ARG A 24 3.77 4.56 2.29
N ALA A 25 2.75 4.04 2.93
CA ALA A 25 1.39 4.33 2.59
C ALA A 25 1.06 5.77 2.95
N ASP A 26 0.14 6.36 2.21
CA ASP A 26 -0.25 7.75 2.36
C ASP A 26 -1.78 7.88 2.20
N LEU A 27 -2.28 9.10 2.19
CA LEU A 27 -3.69 9.41 1.95
C LEU A 27 -4.11 9.01 0.53
N GLY A 28 -5.21 8.24 0.44
CA GLY A 28 -5.81 7.92 -0.84
C GLY A 28 -5.13 6.79 -1.60
N ASP A 29 -4.34 5.97 -0.93
CA ASP A 29 -3.71 4.80 -1.53
C ASP A 29 -4.70 3.65 -1.72
N ASP A 30 -4.55 2.92 -2.84
CA ASP A 30 -5.27 1.70 -3.11
C ASP A 30 -4.70 0.53 -2.31
N LEU A 31 -5.58 -0.33 -1.80
CA LEU A 31 -5.22 -1.50 -1.02
C LEU A 31 -5.42 -2.79 -1.82
N PHE A 32 -4.52 -3.75 -1.61
CA PHE A 32 -4.55 -5.06 -2.27
C PHE A 32 -4.23 -6.17 -1.28
N ALA A 33 -4.91 -7.31 -1.45
CA ALA A 33 -4.55 -8.53 -0.73
C ALA A 33 -3.18 -9.03 -1.20
N THR A 34 -2.35 -9.51 -0.26
CA THR A 34 -1.07 -10.17 -0.57
C THR A 34 -1.20 -11.68 -0.73
N GLY A 35 -2.40 -12.21 -0.51
CA GLY A 35 -2.74 -13.63 -0.53
C GLY A 35 -2.82 -14.23 0.87
N GLY A 36 -3.83 -15.08 1.08
CA GLY A 36 -4.10 -15.69 2.39
C GLY A 36 -5.36 -15.15 3.06
N ASN A 37 -5.61 -15.59 4.30
CA ASN A 37 -6.73 -15.07 5.08
C ASN A 37 -6.41 -13.65 5.57
N ILE A 38 -7.37 -12.75 5.39
CA ILE A 38 -7.28 -11.39 5.92
C ILE A 38 -8.00 -11.37 7.26
N VAL A 39 -7.27 -11.02 8.31
CA VAL A 39 -7.83 -10.76 9.63
C VAL A 39 -7.85 -9.26 9.85
N ILE A 40 -9.05 -8.72 10.08
CA ILE A 40 -9.25 -7.33 10.49
C ILE A 40 -9.33 -7.27 12.01
N ARG A 41 -8.71 -6.24 12.59
CA ARG A 41 -8.75 -5.93 14.01
C ARG A 41 -9.21 -4.50 14.20
N PHE A 42 -10.17 -4.30 15.08
CA PHE A 42 -10.57 -2.97 15.53
C PHE A 42 -9.53 -2.42 16.51
N GLU A 43 -8.96 -1.26 16.23
CA GLU A 43 -7.92 -0.65 17.06
C GLU A 43 -8.50 0.42 18.00
N GLY A 44 -9.61 1.05 17.61
CA GLY A 44 -10.28 2.07 18.40
C GLY A 44 -11.07 3.07 17.56
N SER A 45 -11.70 4.02 18.25
CA SER A 45 -12.46 5.11 17.63
C SER A 45 -12.50 6.29 18.61
N ASP A 46 -12.31 7.49 18.09
CA ASP A 46 -12.51 8.76 18.80
C ASP A 46 -13.54 9.64 18.07
N ALA A 47 -14.60 9.00 17.56
CA ALA A 47 -15.67 9.63 16.79
C ALA A 47 -16.87 10.03 17.66
N GLY A 48 -17.48 11.16 17.31
CA GLY A 48 -18.78 11.56 17.83
C GLY A 48 -19.95 10.85 17.16
N TYR A 49 -19.77 10.39 15.90
CA TYR A 49 -20.79 9.66 15.13
C TYR A 49 -20.67 8.15 15.31
N SER A 50 -21.80 7.47 15.08
CA SER A 50 -21.85 6.01 15.01
C SER A 50 -21.51 5.55 13.61
N SER A 51 -20.57 4.62 13.50
CA SER A 51 -20.09 4.11 12.23
C SER A 51 -19.81 2.60 12.26
N LEU A 52 -19.77 2.01 11.08
CA LEU A 52 -19.51 0.61 10.79
C LEU A 52 -18.52 0.52 9.63
N ILE A 53 -17.89 -0.61 9.47
CA ILE A 53 -16.99 -0.87 8.36
C ILE A 53 -17.43 -2.09 7.55
N SER A 54 -17.22 -2.07 6.25
CA SER A 54 -17.32 -3.24 5.37
C SER A 54 -16.12 -3.35 4.46
N VAL A 55 -15.87 -4.55 3.93
CA VAL A 55 -14.77 -4.80 2.98
C VAL A 55 -15.36 -5.48 1.75
N ASN A 56 -15.14 -4.91 0.57
CA ASN A 56 -15.64 -5.42 -0.71
C ASN A 56 -17.14 -5.78 -0.68
N GLY A 57 -17.96 -4.97 0.00
CA GLY A 57 -19.40 -5.21 0.13
C GLY A 57 -19.78 -6.37 1.05
N SER A 58 -18.90 -6.78 1.96
CA SER A 58 -19.24 -7.73 3.04
C SER A 58 -20.32 -7.17 3.96
N ALA A 59 -20.79 -8.00 4.91
CA ALA A 59 -21.59 -7.49 6.03
C ALA A 59 -20.82 -6.42 6.81
N GLU A 60 -21.55 -5.44 7.35
CA GLU A 60 -20.99 -4.40 8.19
C GLU A 60 -20.52 -4.96 9.54
N LEU A 61 -19.35 -4.52 9.98
CA LEU A 61 -18.64 -4.99 11.17
C LEU A 61 -18.29 -3.81 12.08
N PHE A 62 -18.00 -4.12 13.32
CA PHE A 62 -17.39 -3.25 14.32
C PHE A 62 -18.12 -1.91 14.54
N PRO A 63 -19.34 -1.92 15.11
CA PRO A 63 -19.95 -0.68 15.59
C PRO A 63 -18.99 0.02 16.56
N ASN A 64 -18.54 1.24 16.22
CA ASN A 64 -17.43 1.90 16.89
C ASN A 64 -17.64 2.14 18.40
N HIS A 65 -18.87 2.44 18.83
CA HIS A 65 -19.17 2.72 20.25
C HIS A 65 -19.37 1.48 21.11
N SER A 66 -19.44 0.28 20.52
CA SER A 66 -19.70 -0.97 21.28
C SER A 66 -18.65 -2.06 21.08
N THR A 67 -17.77 -1.89 20.10
CA THR A 67 -16.68 -2.86 19.84
C THR A 67 -15.49 -2.54 20.75
N ALA A 68 -14.97 -3.57 21.43
CA ALA A 68 -13.76 -3.42 22.23
C ALA A 68 -12.53 -3.38 21.33
N ALA A 69 -11.59 -2.47 21.62
CA ALA A 69 -10.30 -2.45 20.94
C ALA A 69 -9.60 -3.81 21.06
N GLY A 70 -8.98 -4.27 19.98
CA GLY A 70 -8.38 -5.59 19.88
C GLY A 70 -9.33 -6.70 19.41
N THR A 71 -10.63 -6.40 19.20
CA THR A 71 -11.57 -7.39 18.61
C THR A 71 -11.17 -7.69 17.17
N GLU A 72 -11.07 -8.98 16.84
CA GLU A 72 -10.67 -9.46 15.51
C GLU A 72 -11.81 -10.20 14.80
N PHE A 73 -11.78 -10.15 13.47
CA PHE A 73 -12.68 -10.90 12.59
C PHE A 73 -11.89 -11.42 11.38
N ASP A 74 -12.05 -12.71 11.07
CA ASP A 74 -11.46 -13.33 9.87
C ASP A 74 -12.39 -13.13 8.68
N LEU A 75 -11.94 -12.32 7.71
CA LEU A 75 -12.67 -12.05 6.47
C LEU A 75 -12.58 -13.22 5.46
N GLY A 76 -11.76 -14.24 5.76
CA GLY A 76 -11.51 -15.38 4.89
C GLY A 76 -10.37 -15.15 3.90
N PHE A 77 -10.27 -16.05 2.93
CA PHE A 77 -9.19 -16.10 1.96
C PHE A 77 -9.39 -15.12 0.80
N PHE A 78 -8.34 -14.34 0.52
CA PHE A 78 -8.24 -13.48 -0.67
C PHE A 78 -7.01 -13.87 -1.49
N SER A 79 -7.16 -13.90 -2.82
CA SER A 79 -6.03 -14.11 -3.72
C SER A 79 -5.12 -12.88 -3.76
N ALA A 80 -3.81 -13.10 -3.93
CA ALA A 80 -2.87 -12.00 -4.08
C ALA A 80 -3.25 -11.10 -5.27
N GLY A 81 -3.15 -9.78 -5.08
CA GLY A 81 -3.53 -8.77 -6.06
C GLY A 81 -5.03 -8.47 -6.13
N THR A 82 -5.86 -9.08 -5.28
CA THR A 82 -7.28 -8.69 -5.17
C THR A 82 -7.38 -7.26 -4.64
N PRO A 83 -8.01 -6.31 -5.36
CA PRO A 83 -8.28 -4.97 -4.85
C PRO A 83 -9.20 -5.03 -3.64
N LEU A 84 -8.94 -4.18 -2.66
CA LEU A 84 -9.71 -4.08 -1.44
C LEU A 84 -10.31 -2.68 -1.30
N ASP A 85 -11.63 -2.61 -1.30
CA ASP A 85 -12.40 -1.42 -0.97
C ASP A 85 -12.89 -1.55 0.46
N ILE A 86 -12.31 -0.77 1.36
CA ILE A 86 -12.72 -0.71 2.76
C ILE A 86 -13.60 0.52 2.89
N VAL A 87 -14.82 0.33 3.35
CA VAL A 87 -15.85 1.37 3.37
C VAL A 87 -16.29 1.65 4.79
N LEU A 88 -16.15 2.88 5.22
CA LEU A 88 -16.76 3.39 6.45
C LEU A 88 -18.18 3.86 6.14
N HIS A 89 -19.16 3.33 6.85
CA HIS A 89 -20.55 3.80 6.85
C HIS A 89 -20.82 4.63 8.11
N VAL A 90 -21.08 5.90 7.94
CA VAL A 90 -21.46 6.81 9.04
C VAL A 90 -22.98 6.84 9.18
N ILE A 91 -23.51 6.16 10.20
CA ILE A 91 -24.95 5.93 10.38
C ILE A 91 -25.71 7.24 10.57
N ASN A 92 -25.15 8.18 11.33
CA ASN A 92 -25.81 9.45 11.65
C ASN A 92 -26.10 10.33 10.44
N THR A 93 -25.26 10.23 9.40
CA THR A 93 -25.35 11.06 8.19
C THR A 93 -25.75 10.26 6.96
N GLY A 94 -25.66 8.92 7.01
CA GLY A 94 -25.83 8.03 5.86
C GLY A 94 -24.73 8.16 4.83
N GLN A 95 -23.55 8.71 5.20
CA GLN A 95 -22.40 8.85 4.33
C GLN A 95 -21.58 7.55 4.29
N PHE A 96 -20.95 7.34 3.13
CA PHE A 96 -20.01 6.26 2.91
C PHE A 96 -18.67 6.84 2.47
N PHE A 97 -17.59 6.45 3.14
CA PHE A 97 -16.24 6.87 2.81
C PHE A 97 -15.39 5.65 2.49
N HIS A 98 -14.71 5.71 1.34
CA HIS A 98 -13.93 4.63 0.76
C HIS A 98 -12.44 4.84 0.99
N THR A 99 -11.69 3.75 1.13
CA THR A 99 -10.24 3.78 0.92
C THR A 99 -9.92 4.07 -0.54
N GLY A 100 -8.68 4.46 -0.83
CA GLY A 100 -8.27 4.84 -2.18
C GLY A 100 -8.45 6.33 -2.48
N PRO A 101 -8.38 6.71 -3.77
CA PRO A 101 -8.37 8.10 -4.17
C PRO A 101 -9.66 8.84 -3.81
N GLY A 102 -9.54 10.12 -3.49
CA GLY A 102 -10.67 10.97 -3.09
C GLY A 102 -11.83 10.99 -4.09
N THR A 103 -11.59 10.65 -5.36
CA THR A 103 -12.65 10.55 -6.39
C THR A 103 -13.70 9.48 -6.11
N LEU A 104 -13.42 8.56 -5.19
CA LEU A 104 -14.38 7.55 -4.73
C LEU A 104 -15.35 8.11 -3.67
N ASN A 105 -15.03 9.24 -3.08
CA ASN A 105 -15.83 9.89 -2.04
C ASN A 105 -16.64 11.06 -2.60
N SER A 106 -17.81 11.32 -2.01
CA SER A 106 -18.78 12.31 -2.52
C SER A 106 -18.27 13.74 -2.54
N ASP A 107 -17.31 14.07 -1.69
CA ASP A 107 -16.67 15.39 -1.57
C ASP A 107 -15.35 15.51 -2.34
N GLY A 108 -14.90 14.42 -2.98
CA GLY A 108 -13.65 14.38 -3.75
C GLY A 108 -12.39 14.31 -2.91
N LEU A 109 -12.49 14.08 -1.59
CA LEU A 109 -11.35 13.99 -0.68
C LEU A 109 -11.07 12.54 -0.26
N PRO A 110 -9.80 12.17 -0.03
CA PRO A 110 -9.48 10.91 0.63
C PRO A 110 -9.85 11.00 2.12
N HIS A 111 -10.60 10.01 2.61
CA HIS A 111 -11.02 9.90 4.01
C HIS A 111 -10.31 8.80 4.79
N ALA A 112 -9.41 8.07 4.15
CA ALA A 112 -8.64 7.03 4.78
C ALA A 112 -7.13 7.34 4.72
N PHE A 113 -6.48 7.28 5.87
CA PHE A 113 -5.02 7.26 6.01
C PHE A 113 -4.57 5.82 6.20
N VAL A 114 -3.52 5.42 5.49
CA VAL A 114 -3.00 4.06 5.53
C VAL A 114 -1.53 4.07 5.94
N GLU A 115 -1.15 3.17 6.85
CA GLU A 115 0.22 3.00 7.29
C GLU A 115 0.56 1.51 7.45
N VAL A 116 1.74 1.09 6.97
CA VAL A 116 2.24 -0.27 7.17
C VAL A 116 3.19 -0.29 8.36
N VAL A 117 2.84 -1.06 9.40
CA VAL A 117 3.63 -1.22 10.61
C VAL A 117 3.85 -2.70 10.88
N GLY A 118 5.08 -3.16 10.69
CA GLY A 118 5.43 -4.57 10.85
C GLY A 118 4.72 -5.46 9.82
N ASP A 119 3.91 -6.39 10.31
CA ASP A 119 3.13 -7.33 9.52
C ASP A 119 1.66 -6.94 9.34
N ARG A 120 1.29 -5.74 9.81
CA ARG A 120 -0.08 -5.22 9.71
C ARG A 120 -0.13 -3.91 8.93
N THR A 121 -1.23 -3.73 8.21
CA THR A 121 -1.58 -2.47 7.56
C THR A 121 -2.66 -1.79 8.39
N PHE A 122 -2.37 -0.60 8.90
CA PHE A 122 -3.30 0.23 9.66
C PHE A 122 -4.07 1.13 8.71
N VAL A 123 -5.37 1.27 8.97
CA VAL A 123 -6.28 2.16 8.24
C VAL A 123 -7.07 2.96 9.25
N GLY A 124 -6.93 4.27 9.21
CA GLY A 124 -7.71 5.20 10.01
C GLY A 124 -8.62 6.05 9.12
N PHE A 125 -9.84 6.30 9.56
CA PHE A 125 -10.83 7.06 8.81
C PHE A 125 -11.21 8.37 9.48
N GLU A 126 -11.57 9.35 8.63
CA GLU A 126 -12.36 10.54 8.96
C GLU A 126 -13.82 10.32 8.60
N ASP A 127 -14.74 10.64 9.50
CA ASP A 127 -16.18 10.39 9.36
C ASP A 127 -17.00 11.63 8.93
N LEU A 128 -16.33 12.76 8.66
CA LEU A 128 -16.96 14.02 8.27
C LEU A 128 -16.67 14.40 6.82
N VAL A 129 -17.72 14.82 6.09
CA VAL A 129 -17.57 15.48 4.78
C VAL A 129 -16.66 16.69 4.90
N GLY A 130 -15.68 16.82 4.00
CA GLY A 130 -14.65 17.85 4.05
C GLY A 130 -13.39 17.44 4.81
N GLY A 131 -13.35 16.21 5.37
CA GLY A 131 -12.18 15.60 5.99
C GLY A 131 -11.91 16.05 7.41
N GLY A 132 -12.94 16.42 8.16
CA GLY A 132 -12.88 16.64 9.61
C GLY A 132 -11.68 17.45 10.10
N ASP A 133 -11.06 17.03 11.18
CA ASP A 133 -9.83 17.61 11.73
C ASP A 133 -8.54 16.94 11.19
N ARG A 134 -8.72 15.88 10.39
CA ARG A 134 -7.65 15.17 9.65
C ARG A 134 -6.64 14.45 10.52
N ASP A 135 -7.09 13.95 11.64
CA ASP A 135 -6.27 13.11 12.51
C ASP A 135 -6.48 11.59 12.28
N TYR A 136 -7.51 11.24 11.45
CA TYR A 136 -7.82 9.89 10.98
C TYR A 136 -8.01 8.87 12.11
N ASN A 137 -8.57 9.29 13.24
CA ASN A 137 -8.77 8.46 14.41
C ASN A 137 -10.25 8.15 14.70
N ASP A 138 -11.18 8.67 13.88
CA ASP A 138 -12.61 8.45 14.06
C ASP A 138 -13.00 6.96 14.04
N HIS A 139 -12.30 6.16 13.21
CA HIS A 139 -12.47 4.71 13.20
C HIS A 139 -11.20 4.03 12.68
N MET A 140 -10.50 3.31 13.57
CA MET A 140 -9.18 2.76 13.31
C MET A 140 -9.19 1.25 13.28
N PHE A 141 -8.51 0.68 12.29
CA PHE A 141 -8.37 -0.77 12.07
C PHE A 141 -6.94 -1.15 11.72
N SER A 142 -6.61 -2.42 11.91
CA SER A 142 -5.43 -3.02 11.31
C SER A 142 -5.78 -4.34 10.65
N PHE A 143 -5.02 -4.67 9.61
CA PHE A 143 -5.27 -5.83 8.75
C PHE A 143 -4.00 -6.65 8.58
N THR A 144 -4.15 -7.97 8.49
CA THR A 144 -3.09 -8.86 8.00
C THR A 144 -3.24 -9.05 6.49
N ASN A 145 -2.15 -9.45 5.81
CA ASN A 145 -2.15 -9.83 4.40
C ASN A 145 -2.72 -8.78 3.44
N ILE A 146 -2.54 -7.51 3.78
CA ILE A 146 -2.86 -6.36 2.92
C ILE A 146 -1.58 -5.58 2.63
N ALA A 147 -1.46 -5.09 1.42
CA ALA A 147 -0.41 -4.18 1.01
C ALA A 147 -1.01 -2.95 0.30
N VAL A 148 -0.31 -1.85 0.43
CA VAL A 148 -0.51 -0.69 -0.41
C VAL A 148 0.14 -0.95 -1.76
N SER A 149 -0.53 -0.61 -2.85
CA SER A 149 0.11 -0.61 -4.14
C SER A 149 1.14 0.53 -4.17
N ALA A 150 2.40 0.18 -3.94
CA ALA A 150 3.45 1.02 -4.49
C ALA A 150 3.31 0.92 -6.01
N ILE A 151 2.59 1.85 -6.65
CA ILE A 151 2.65 2.00 -8.09
C ILE A 151 4.12 2.34 -8.37
N PRO A 152 4.94 1.43 -8.98
CA PRO A 152 6.25 1.82 -9.45
C PRO A 152 5.98 2.94 -10.44
N GLU A 153 6.31 4.17 -10.09
CA GLU A 153 6.08 5.30 -10.98
C GLU A 153 6.65 4.94 -12.35
N PRO A 154 5.88 4.95 -13.43
CA PRO A 154 6.36 4.60 -14.77
C PRO A 154 7.61 5.40 -15.15
N SER A 155 7.78 6.60 -14.57
CA SER A 155 8.95 7.46 -14.68
C SER A 155 10.22 6.85 -14.07
N THR A 156 10.15 6.18 -12.93
CA THR A 156 11.33 5.60 -12.26
C THR A 156 11.86 4.41 -13.05
N LEU A 157 10.99 3.53 -13.54
CA LEU A 157 11.39 2.41 -14.41
C LEU A 157 11.90 2.90 -15.77
N ALA A 158 11.26 3.93 -16.35
CA ALA A 158 11.70 4.53 -17.60
C ALA A 158 13.06 5.25 -17.44
N LEU A 159 13.28 5.96 -16.34
CA LEU A 159 14.57 6.61 -16.03
C LEU A 159 15.67 5.58 -15.77
N MET A 160 15.39 4.49 -15.05
CA MET A 160 16.34 3.40 -14.87
C MET A 160 16.68 2.74 -16.21
N ALA A 161 15.71 2.41 -17.04
CA ALA A 161 15.95 1.84 -18.37
C ALA A 161 16.72 2.79 -19.28
N ALA A 162 16.40 4.08 -19.28
CA ALA A 162 17.11 5.11 -20.02
C ALA A 162 18.56 5.30 -19.51
N GLY A 163 18.76 5.26 -18.18
CA GLY A 163 20.07 5.35 -17.55
C GLY A 163 20.98 4.18 -17.91
N PHE A 164 20.49 2.95 -17.83
CA PHE A 164 21.25 1.76 -18.24
C PHE A 164 21.49 1.72 -19.75
N GLY A 165 20.51 2.15 -20.56
CA GLY A 165 20.66 2.29 -22.00
C GLY A 165 21.77 3.28 -22.39
N ALA A 166 21.81 4.45 -21.73
CA ALA A 166 22.85 5.46 -21.96
C ALA A 166 24.25 4.98 -21.56
N LEU A 167 24.38 4.32 -20.41
CA LEU A 167 25.64 3.74 -19.95
C LEU A 167 26.14 2.64 -20.90
N GLY A 168 25.26 1.78 -21.38
CA GLY A 168 25.58 0.73 -22.37
C GLY A 168 26.04 1.32 -23.70
N PHE A 169 25.39 2.40 -24.16
CA PHE A 169 25.77 3.09 -25.41
C PHE A 169 27.15 3.76 -25.31
N ILE A 170 27.43 4.44 -24.20
CA ILE A 170 28.76 5.08 -23.95
C ILE A 170 29.86 4.03 -23.86
N GLY A 171 29.62 2.90 -23.17
CA GLY A 171 30.57 1.80 -23.05
C GLY A 171 30.91 1.16 -24.41
N ARG A 172 29.92 1.04 -25.31
CA ARG A 172 30.12 0.49 -26.65
C ARG A 172 30.94 1.41 -27.55
N ARG A 173 30.76 2.73 -27.45
CA ARG A 173 31.54 3.73 -28.22
C ARG A 173 33.02 3.74 -27.87
N ARG A 174 33.37 3.52 -26.61
CA ARG A 174 34.79 3.48 -26.16
C ARG A 174 35.54 2.22 -26.58
N ARG A 175 34.86 1.12 -26.92
CA ARG A 175 35.47 -0.13 -27.41
C ARG A 175 35.74 -0.14 -28.92
N GLY A 176 35.05 0.69 -29.69
CA GLY A 176 35.21 0.79 -31.15
C GLY A 176 36.30 1.73 -31.64
N SER A 177 37.07 2.40 -30.74
CA SER A 177 38.09 3.40 -31.08
C SER A 177 39.53 2.95 -30.70
N ARG A 178 39.74 1.62 -30.67
CA ARG A 178 41.07 1.01 -30.51
C ARG A 178 41.32 0.01 -31.63
#